data_173fb70a904d25c667f09d79da9fd42d
#
_entry.id   173fb70a904d25c667f09d79da9fd42d
#
_cell.length_a   1.000
_cell.length_b   1.000
_cell.length_c   1.000
_cell.angle_alpha   90.00
_cell.angle_beta   90.00
_cell.angle_gamma   90.00
#
_symmetry.space_group_name_H-M   'P 1'
#
loop_
_entity.id
_entity.type
_entity.pdbx_description
1 polymer ?
#
loop_
_entity_poly.entity_id
_entity_poly.type
_entity_poly.pdbx_seq_one_letter_code
_entity_poly.pdbx_strand_id
1 'polypeptide(L)'
;LRLGKTRAFSELQSHYLFADKFGRPAKGNDKPWPPRTGLRPWGGKGKVEGLVGYARRNFMVPIPHFNSWEEFNAHLEVQCRKRRERRLRGHTETIGERFERDRAAMLPLPATPYEACEKITVRVTSLSLVRYRGNDYSMPTEYGHRQVLVKGYVHEVVIACASEVIARHKRSYERETVVFDPLHYLALLEQKTRALDQAAPLAGWKLPDCFAELRRLLEARLKKHGSREYVQVLRLMETFDLSEVSHAIEDALQLGTISFDAVRHLMLCRIERRPPRLDMQNYPHLPLPQVHTTQAADYMSLLVEVCA
;
A
#
# COMPACT_ATOMS: atom_id res chain seq x y z
N LEU A 1 13.05 39.65 -10.76
CA LEU A 1 12.49 38.43 -10.18
C LEU A 1 13.59 37.37 -10.14
N ARG A 2 14.19 37.11 -8.97
CA ARG A 2 14.99 35.89 -8.76
C ARG A 2 14.05 34.71 -8.85
N LEU A 3 14.10 33.95 -9.92
CA LEU A 3 13.47 32.64 -10.02
C LEU A 3 14.17 31.73 -8.99
N GLY A 4 13.55 31.56 -7.83
CA GLY A 4 14.03 30.62 -6.82
C GLY A 4 13.79 29.19 -7.30
N LYS A 5 14.67 28.26 -6.92
CA LYS A 5 14.45 26.83 -7.11
C LYS A 5 13.23 26.39 -6.31
N THR A 6 12.43 25.49 -6.85
CA THR A 6 11.38 24.85 -6.08
C THR A 6 12.01 23.97 -4.99
N ARG A 7 11.34 23.79 -3.87
CA ARG A 7 11.81 22.93 -2.78
C ARG A 7 12.09 21.51 -3.26
N ALA A 8 11.18 20.93 -4.05
CA ALA A 8 11.35 19.58 -4.61
C ALA A 8 12.61 19.45 -5.49
N PHE A 9 12.91 20.49 -6.30
CA PHE A 9 14.15 20.48 -7.11
C PHE A 9 15.41 20.58 -6.25
N SER A 10 15.37 21.39 -5.18
CA SER A 10 16.49 21.49 -4.25
C SER A 10 16.75 20.19 -3.49
N GLU A 11 15.66 19.51 -3.06
CA GLU A 11 15.74 18.18 -2.44
C GLU A 11 16.34 17.13 -3.39
N LEU A 12 15.88 17.11 -4.67
CA LEU A 12 16.44 16.23 -5.71
C LEU A 12 17.93 16.49 -5.93
N GLN A 13 18.32 17.77 -6.01
CA GLN A 13 19.71 18.17 -6.21
C GLN A 13 20.58 17.75 -5.02
N SER A 14 20.10 17.94 -3.80
CA SER A 14 20.82 17.53 -2.59
C SER A 14 20.97 16.02 -2.49
N HIS A 15 19.97 15.26 -2.97
CA HIS A 15 20.00 13.81 -2.94
C HIS A 15 21.03 13.22 -3.93
N TYR A 16 21.08 13.73 -5.16
CA TYR A 16 21.97 13.22 -6.21
C TYR A 16 23.28 14.01 -6.37
N LEU A 17 23.47 15.09 -5.62
CA LEU A 17 24.69 15.92 -5.58
C LEU A 17 25.13 16.44 -6.95
N PHE A 18 24.18 16.75 -7.85
CA PHE A 18 24.50 17.33 -9.15
C PHE A 18 24.47 18.85 -9.15
N ALA A 19 25.30 19.48 -9.98
CA ALA A 19 25.25 20.91 -10.21
C ALA A 19 24.21 21.27 -11.26
N ASP A 20 23.41 22.29 -11.01
CA ASP A 20 22.42 22.81 -11.93
C ASP A 20 22.92 24.06 -12.66
N LYS A 21 22.40 24.23 -13.88
CA LYS A 21 22.64 25.43 -14.68
C LYS A 21 21.36 25.81 -15.40
N PHE A 22 20.82 26.95 -15.08
CA PHE A 22 19.59 27.47 -15.72
C PHE A 22 19.92 28.43 -16.87
N GLY A 23 19.13 28.35 -17.93
CA GLY A 23 19.09 29.37 -18.98
C GLY A 23 18.39 30.65 -18.48
N ARG A 24 18.49 31.74 -19.28
CA ARG A 24 17.83 33.01 -18.94
C ARG A 24 16.30 32.89 -19.10
N PRO A 25 15.53 33.52 -18.19
CA PRO A 25 14.07 33.56 -18.32
C PRO A 25 13.63 34.14 -19.67
N ALA A 26 12.55 33.61 -20.21
CA ALA A 26 11.91 34.03 -21.46
C ALA A 26 12.75 33.88 -22.75
N LYS A 27 13.95 33.29 -22.68
CA LYS A 27 14.77 33.01 -23.87
C LYS A 27 14.81 31.50 -24.14
N GLY A 28 13.84 30.98 -24.89
CA GLY A 28 13.75 29.55 -25.24
C GLY A 28 14.96 28.97 -25.97
N ASN A 29 15.77 29.85 -26.60
CA ASN A 29 17.00 29.48 -27.31
C ASN A 29 18.28 29.83 -26.54
N ASP A 30 18.17 30.15 -25.25
CA ASP A 30 19.34 30.51 -24.46
C ASP A 30 20.22 29.26 -24.24
N LYS A 31 21.43 29.36 -24.73
CA LYS A 31 22.41 28.28 -24.73
C LYS A 31 23.28 28.43 -23.51
N PRO A 32 23.43 27.40 -22.68
CA PRO A 32 24.47 27.46 -21.68
C PRO A 32 25.84 27.55 -22.39
N TRP A 33 26.53 28.61 -22.05
CA TRP A 33 27.80 28.98 -22.64
C TRP A 33 29.00 28.23 -21.98
N PRO A 34 30.07 27.95 -22.75
CA PRO A 34 31.27 28.73 -22.69
C PRO A 34 31.71 29.26 -24.05
N PRO A 35 32.16 30.53 -24.14
CA PRO A 35 32.53 31.16 -25.38
C PRO A 35 34.02 31.10 -25.64
N ARG A 36 34.61 30.02 -25.99
CA ARG A 36 36.04 30.02 -26.32
C ARG A 36 36.56 29.02 -27.36
N THR A 37 35.72 28.34 -28.04
CA THR A 37 36.19 27.54 -29.19
C THR A 37 35.19 27.71 -30.32
N GLY A 38 35.58 28.26 -31.44
CA GLY A 38 34.77 28.62 -32.62
C GLY A 38 33.83 27.58 -33.21
N LEU A 39 33.38 26.61 -32.42
CA LEU A 39 32.33 25.64 -32.70
C LEU A 39 30.99 26.24 -32.34
N ARG A 40 30.06 26.30 -33.27
CA ARG A 40 28.69 26.75 -33.07
C ARG A 40 28.09 26.07 -31.86
N PRO A 41 27.62 26.81 -30.85
CA PRO A 41 27.00 26.21 -29.66
C PRO A 41 25.72 25.51 -30.04
N TRP A 42 25.66 24.21 -29.93
CA TRP A 42 24.45 23.40 -30.21
C TRP A 42 23.51 23.52 -29.00
N GLY A 43 22.35 24.13 -29.23
CA GLY A 43 21.33 24.32 -28.19
C GLY A 43 20.86 22.98 -27.62
N GLY A 44 21.11 22.76 -26.32
CA GLY A 44 20.74 21.51 -25.63
C GLY A 44 19.23 21.19 -25.74
N LYS A 45 18.36 22.19 -25.69
CA LYS A 45 16.93 22.04 -25.80
C LYS A 45 16.48 21.54 -27.18
N GLY A 46 17.02 22.11 -28.27
CA GLY A 46 16.68 21.70 -29.64
C GLY A 46 17.06 20.23 -29.95
N LYS A 47 18.12 19.68 -29.29
CA LYS A 47 18.47 18.26 -29.44
C LYS A 47 17.48 17.34 -28.75
N VAL A 48 17.01 17.70 -27.55
CA VAL A 48 15.98 16.93 -26.84
C VAL A 48 14.67 16.94 -27.62
N GLU A 49 14.23 18.11 -28.09
CA GLU A 49 13.02 18.23 -28.91
C GLU A 49 13.14 17.43 -30.22
N GLY A 50 14.32 17.49 -30.87
CA GLY A 50 14.63 16.68 -32.04
C GLY A 50 14.62 15.17 -31.77
N LEU A 51 15.06 14.75 -30.60
CA LEU A 51 15.02 13.34 -30.19
C LEU A 51 13.60 12.86 -29.91
N VAL A 52 12.76 13.68 -29.25
CA VAL A 52 11.34 13.40 -29.07
C VAL A 52 10.63 13.25 -30.44
N GLY A 53 10.90 14.17 -31.36
CA GLY A 53 10.38 14.08 -32.73
C GLY A 53 10.87 12.83 -33.48
N TYR A 54 12.12 12.44 -33.27
CA TYR A 54 12.66 11.18 -33.81
C TYR A 54 11.95 9.96 -33.23
N ALA A 55 11.79 9.89 -31.91
CA ALA A 55 11.10 8.77 -31.24
C ALA A 55 9.66 8.62 -31.75
N ARG A 56 8.93 9.71 -31.86
CA ARG A 56 7.55 9.69 -32.40
C ARG A 56 7.50 9.11 -33.81
N ARG A 57 8.41 9.50 -34.71
CA ARG A 57 8.42 9.04 -36.09
C ARG A 57 8.98 7.63 -36.29
N ASN A 58 9.83 7.14 -35.41
CA ASN A 58 10.55 5.87 -35.62
C ASN A 58 10.12 4.76 -34.65
N PHE A 59 9.60 5.10 -33.45
CA PHE A 59 9.21 4.13 -32.44
C PHE A 59 7.68 3.98 -32.33
N MET A 60 6.92 4.99 -32.83
CA MET A 60 5.48 5.06 -32.70
C MET A 60 4.78 5.07 -34.09
N VAL A 61 5.47 4.61 -35.14
CA VAL A 61 4.88 4.47 -36.47
C VAL A 61 5.22 3.08 -37.02
N PRO A 62 4.20 2.28 -37.40
CA PRO A 62 2.77 2.51 -37.22
C PRO A 62 2.39 2.70 -35.75
N ILE A 63 1.23 3.34 -35.50
CA ILE A 63 0.78 3.61 -34.11
C ILE A 63 0.66 2.28 -33.38
N PRO A 64 1.46 2.06 -32.30
CA PRO A 64 1.46 0.79 -31.60
C PRO A 64 0.22 0.69 -30.69
N HIS A 65 -0.31 -0.51 -30.55
CA HIS A 65 -1.40 -0.83 -29.64
C HIS A 65 -0.85 -1.63 -28.45
N PHE A 66 -1.16 -1.21 -27.25
CA PHE A 66 -0.71 -1.85 -26.01
C PHE A 66 -1.88 -1.98 -25.03
N ASN A 67 -1.82 -2.99 -24.18
CA ASN A 67 -2.83 -3.24 -23.15
C ASN A 67 -2.58 -2.41 -21.89
N SER A 68 -1.35 -1.94 -21.67
CA SER A 68 -0.96 -1.16 -20.50
C SER A 68 0.15 -0.13 -20.81
N TRP A 69 0.30 0.85 -19.95
CA TRP A 69 1.40 1.82 -20.03
C TRP A 69 2.75 1.18 -19.75
N GLU A 70 2.80 0.13 -18.92
CA GLU A 70 4.00 -0.63 -18.60
C GLU A 70 4.52 -1.34 -19.85
N GLU A 71 3.66 -1.98 -20.62
CA GLU A 71 3.99 -2.63 -21.89
C GLU A 71 4.49 -1.61 -22.92
N PHE A 72 3.83 -0.46 -23.01
CA PHE A 72 4.27 0.63 -23.88
C PHE A 72 5.66 1.16 -23.50
N ASN A 73 5.91 1.38 -22.21
CA ASN A 73 7.21 1.85 -21.73
C ASN A 73 8.31 0.81 -21.97
N ALA A 74 8.03 -0.47 -21.78
CA ALA A 74 8.96 -1.57 -22.08
C ALA A 74 9.33 -1.59 -23.57
N HIS A 75 8.33 -1.40 -24.47
CA HIS A 75 8.58 -1.26 -25.89
C HIS A 75 9.51 -0.09 -26.20
N LEU A 76 9.24 1.09 -25.65
CA LEU A 76 10.09 2.28 -25.85
C LEU A 76 11.51 2.04 -25.35
N GLU A 77 11.68 1.37 -24.22
CA GLU A 77 13.01 1.04 -23.68
C GLU A 77 13.78 0.15 -24.64
N VAL A 78 13.16 -0.90 -25.18
CA VAL A 78 13.77 -1.77 -26.22
C VAL A 78 14.22 -0.95 -27.44
N GLN A 79 13.37 -0.04 -27.93
CA GLN A 79 13.72 0.81 -29.07
C GLN A 79 14.88 1.76 -28.74
N CYS A 80 14.89 2.32 -27.55
CA CYS A 80 15.99 3.16 -27.08
C CYS A 80 17.30 2.36 -26.96
N ARG A 81 17.27 1.13 -26.49
CA ARG A 81 18.45 0.24 -26.42
C ARG A 81 18.98 -0.10 -27.82
N LYS A 82 18.12 -0.49 -28.76
CA LYS A 82 18.49 -0.74 -30.15
C LYS A 82 19.12 0.49 -30.81
N ARG A 83 18.66 1.69 -30.45
CA ARG A 83 19.27 2.94 -30.98
C ARG A 83 20.73 3.11 -30.56
N ARG A 84 21.18 2.54 -29.44
CA ARG A 84 22.58 2.62 -29.00
C ARG A 84 23.58 2.01 -29.98
N GLU A 85 23.14 1.06 -30.80
CA GLU A 85 23.95 0.41 -31.84
C GLU A 85 24.21 1.32 -33.06
N ARG A 86 23.42 2.40 -33.20
CA ARG A 86 23.55 3.32 -34.33
C ARG A 86 24.67 4.31 -34.13
N ARG A 87 25.25 4.75 -35.26
CA ARG A 87 26.25 5.81 -35.30
C ARG A 87 25.59 7.15 -35.61
N LEU A 88 26.03 8.21 -34.96
CA LEU A 88 25.60 9.57 -35.28
C LEU A 88 26.43 10.09 -36.46
N ARG A 89 25.81 10.95 -37.28
CA ARG A 89 26.50 11.58 -38.41
C ARG A 89 27.79 12.30 -37.94
N GLY A 90 28.92 12.03 -38.60
CA GLY A 90 30.23 12.61 -38.24
C GLY A 90 30.94 11.92 -37.06
N HIS A 91 30.45 10.77 -36.60
CA HIS A 91 31.12 9.99 -35.56
C HIS A 91 31.42 8.57 -36.05
N THR A 92 32.61 8.07 -35.71
CA THR A 92 33.05 6.70 -36.03
C THR A 92 32.49 5.68 -35.05
N GLU A 93 32.26 6.09 -33.80
CA GLU A 93 31.76 5.28 -32.70
C GLU A 93 30.24 5.24 -32.67
N THR A 94 29.69 4.16 -32.12
CA THR A 94 28.25 4.02 -31.85
C THR A 94 27.84 4.92 -30.67
N ILE A 95 26.54 5.15 -30.57
CA ILE A 95 25.95 5.89 -29.42
C ILE A 95 26.27 5.14 -28.11
N GLY A 96 26.25 3.77 -28.14
CA GLY A 96 26.55 2.94 -27.00
C GLY A 96 27.98 3.09 -26.49
N GLU A 97 28.99 3.02 -27.40
CA GLU A 97 30.41 3.20 -27.03
C GLU A 97 30.66 4.57 -26.40
N ARG A 98 30.03 5.61 -26.94
CA ARG A 98 30.15 6.96 -26.38
C ARG A 98 29.46 7.07 -25.02
N PHE A 99 28.32 6.41 -24.85
CA PHE A 99 27.59 6.37 -23.56
C PHE A 99 28.39 5.68 -22.47
N GLU A 100 29.13 4.59 -22.79
CA GLU A 100 29.94 3.90 -21.77
C GLU A 100 31.08 4.80 -21.25
N ARG A 101 31.66 5.65 -22.10
CA ARG A 101 32.61 6.67 -21.65
C ARG A 101 31.99 7.73 -20.73
N ASP A 102 30.81 8.20 -21.09
CA ASP A 102 30.06 9.15 -20.26
C ASP A 102 29.71 8.52 -18.92
N ARG A 103 29.27 7.23 -18.94
CA ARG A 103 28.93 6.47 -17.75
C ARG A 103 30.11 6.31 -16.78
N ALA A 104 31.28 6.07 -17.29
CA ALA A 104 32.51 5.96 -16.48
C ALA A 104 32.87 7.26 -15.74
N ALA A 105 32.44 8.41 -16.26
CA ALA A 105 32.62 9.71 -15.61
C ALA A 105 31.49 10.12 -14.67
N MET A 106 30.41 9.36 -14.63
CA MET A 106 29.28 9.64 -13.73
C MET A 106 29.58 9.21 -12.30
N LEU A 107 29.03 9.95 -11.34
CA LEU A 107 29.06 9.56 -9.93
C LEU A 107 28.20 8.32 -9.70
N PRO A 108 28.57 7.46 -8.74
CA PRO A 108 27.71 6.35 -8.34
C PRO A 108 26.36 6.88 -7.82
N LEU A 109 25.28 6.17 -8.13
CA LEU A 109 23.97 6.51 -7.60
C LEU A 109 23.91 6.20 -6.10
N PRO A 110 23.18 7.01 -5.30
CA PRO A 110 22.89 6.69 -3.90
C PRO A 110 22.23 5.31 -3.77
N ALA A 111 22.45 4.64 -2.63
CA ALA A 111 21.86 3.33 -2.35
C ALA A 111 20.30 3.34 -2.38
N THR A 112 19.71 4.44 -1.92
CA THR A 112 18.27 4.67 -1.97
C THR A 112 17.91 5.66 -3.07
N PRO A 113 16.91 5.38 -3.93
CA PRO A 113 16.43 6.34 -4.93
C PRO A 113 15.76 7.54 -4.25
N TYR A 114 15.76 8.69 -4.94
CA TYR A 114 15.04 9.87 -4.48
C TYR A 114 13.53 9.56 -4.37
N GLU A 115 12.94 9.96 -3.24
CA GLU A 115 11.51 9.80 -2.98
C GLU A 115 10.70 10.81 -3.82
N ALA A 116 10.37 10.42 -5.04
CA ALA A 116 9.65 11.26 -6.00
C ALA A 116 8.15 11.30 -5.69
N CYS A 117 7.77 12.08 -4.69
CA CYS A 117 6.36 12.29 -4.31
C CYS A 117 6.08 13.78 -4.05
N GLU A 118 4.82 14.17 -4.20
CA GLU A 118 4.34 15.45 -3.73
C GLU A 118 4.10 15.37 -2.22
N LYS A 119 4.68 16.30 -1.45
CA LYS A 119 4.56 16.34 0.02
C LYS A 119 3.72 17.54 0.42
N ILE A 120 2.59 17.29 1.06
CA ILE A 120 1.73 18.35 1.63
C ILE A 120 1.39 18.03 3.09
N THR A 121 1.35 19.05 3.92
CA THR A 121 0.87 18.93 5.31
C THR A 121 -0.58 19.34 5.36
N VAL A 122 -1.44 18.46 5.87
CA VAL A 122 -2.89 18.63 5.93
C VAL A 122 -3.39 18.34 7.33
N ARG A 123 -4.44 19.04 7.77
CA ARG A 123 -5.13 18.71 9.00
C ARG A 123 -6.24 17.71 8.73
N VAL A 124 -6.31 16.67 9.54
CA VAL A 124 -7.34 15.63 9.48
C VAL A 124 -8.69 16.21 9.89
N THR A 125 -9.73 15.87 9.14
CA THR A 125 -11.12 16.27 9.46
C THR A 125 -11.68 15.48 10.64
N SER A 126 -12.83 15.91 11.18
CA SER A 126 -13.59 15.15 12.20
C SER A 126 -14.10 13.80 11.72
N LEU A 127 -14.16 13.60 10.40
CA LEU A 127 -14.55 12.33 9.77
C LEU A 127 -13.36 11.41 9.50
N SER A 128 -12.18 11.74 10.03
CA SER A 128 -10.93 11.00 9.80
C SER A 128 -10.55 10.89 8.32
N LEU A 129 -10.73 12.00 7.60
CA LEU A 129 -10.38 12.13 6.20
C LEU A 129 -9.32 13.21 6.00
N VAL A 130 -8.46 13.00 5.02
CA VAL A 130 -7.49 13.98 4.52
C VAL A 130 -7.74 14.25 3.04
N ARG A 131 -7.76 15.54 2.68
CA ARG A 131 -7.98 15.94 1.29
C ARG A 131 -6.67 16.07 0.54
N TYR A 132 -6.57 15.34 -0.59
CA TYR A 132 -5.44 15.42 -1.51
C TYR A 132 -5.92 15.44 -2.97
N ARG A 133 -5.54 16.50 -3.70
CA ARG A 133 -5.86 16.65 -5.14
C ARG A 133 -7.35 16.50 -5.48
N GLY A 134 -8.24 17.00 -4.61
CA GLY A 134 -9.68 16.97 -4.83
C GLY A 134 -10.40 15.73 -4.35
N ASN A 135 -9.68 14.73 -3.86
CA ASN A 135 -10.21 13.49 -3.30
C ASN A 135 -9.93 13.40 -1.80
N ASP A 136 -10.77 12.69 -1.10
CA ASP A 136 -10.65 12.47 0.34
C ASP A 136 -10.20 11.02 0.61
N TYR A 137 -9.23 10.85 1.50
CA TYR A 137 -8.64 9.55 1.85
C TYR A 137 -8.81 9.31 3.35
N SER A 138 -9.26 8.13 3.72
CA SER A 138 -9.47 7.77 5.12
C SER A 138 -8.18 7.48 5.85
N MET A 139 -8.23 7.59 7.16
CA MET A 139 -7.14 7.23 8.06
C MET A 139 -7.70 6.80 9.42
N PRO A 140 -6.92 6.13 10.28
CA PRO A 140 -7.39 5.68 11.58
C PRO A 140 -7.99 6.81 12.41
N THR A 141 -9.13 6.55 13.05
CA THR A 141 -9.93 7.56 13.75
C THR A 141 -9.22 8.21 14.93
N GLU A 142 -8.20 7.59 15.49
CA GLU A 142 -7.37 8.12 16.59
C GLU A 142 -6.53 9.34 16.21
N TYR A 143 -6.29 9.55 14.91
CA TYR A 143 -5.53 10.69 14.40
C TYR A 143 -6.42 11.88 14.03
N GLY A 144 -7.71 11.84 14.34
CA GLY A 144 -8.64 12.94 14.10
C GLY A 144 -8.08 14.28 14.57
N HIS A 145 -8.26 15.35 13.77
CA HIS A 145 -7.82 16.72 14.02
C HIS A 145 -6.30 16.95 14.11
N ARG A 146 -5.46 15.92 13.96
CA ARG A 146 -3.99 16.08 13.93
C ARG A 146 -3.51 16.60 12.58
N GLN A 147 -2.31 17.15 12.56
CA GLN A 147 -1.60 17.45 11.31
C GLN A 147 -0.84 16.23 10.86
N VAL A 148 -0.98 15.89 9.58
CA VAL A 148 -0.33 14.72 8.95
C VAL A 148 0.35 15.15 7.66
N LEU A 149 1.38 14.42 7.29
CA LEU A 149 2.08 14.56 6.02
C LEU A 149 1.46 13.59 5.00
N VAL A 150 0.92 14.14 3.92
CA VAL A 150 0.43 13.36 2.77
C VAL A 150 1.52 13.34 1.70
N LYS A 151 1.94 12.16 1.31
CA LYS A 151 2.88 11.89 0.24
C LYS A 151 2.12 11.32 -0.96
N GLY A 152 1.96 12.10 -2.01
CA GLY A 152 1.27 11.68 -3.22
C GLY A 152 2.24 11.14 -4.26
N TYR A 153 2.22 9.83 -4.46
CA TYR A 153 2.95 9.14 -5.53
C TYR A 153 2.06 9.00 -6.78
N VAL A 154 2.60 8.38 -7.83
CA VAL A 154 1.84 8.16 -9.07
C VAL A 154 0.67 7.19 -8.84
N HIS A 155 0.88 6.10 -8.12
CA HIS A 155 -0.13 5.05 -7.96
C HIS A 155 -0.73 4.97 -6.56
N GLU A 156 -0.13 5.62 -5.58
CA GLU A 156 -0.56 5.56 -4.18
C GLU A 156 -0.53 6.94 -3.51
N VAL A 157 -1.30 7.04 -2.44
CA VAL A 157 -1.27 8.13 -1.47
C VAL A 157 -0.91 7.55 -0.13
N VAL A 158 0.21 8.00 0.44
CA VAL A 158 0.71 7.57 1.74
C VAL A 158 0.51 8.69 2.74
N ILE A 159 -0.08 8.39 3.88
CA ILE A 159 -0.32 9.33 4.95
C ILE A 159 0.59 8.97 6.13
N ALA A 160 1.35 9.93 6.62
CA ALA A 160 2.29 9.74 7.71
C ALA A 160 2.06 10.78 8.83
N CYS A 161 2.22 10.36 10.06
CA CYS A 161 2.25 11.23 11.23
C CYS A 161 3.64 11.14 11.87
N ALA A 162 4.35 12.25 11.97
CA ALA A 162 5.77 12.27 12.33
C ALA A 162 6.60 11.36 11.39
N SER A 163 7.21 10.31 11.90
CA SER A 163 8.01 9.33 11.14
C SER A 163 7.24 8.06 10.76
N GLU A 164 6.03 7.88 11.27
CA GLU A 164 5.25 6.66 11.10
C GLU A 164 4.26 6.80 9.93
N VAL A 165 4.20 5.76 9.09
CA VAL A 165 3.19 5.63 8.04
C VAL A 165 1.93 5.04 8.65
N ILE A 166 0.85 5.81 8.64
CA ILE A 166 -0.42 5.47 9.28
C ILE A 166 -1.50 4.98 8.32
N ALA A 167 -1.39 5.32 7.04
CA ALA A 167 -2.31 4.80 6.02
C ALA A 167 -1.67 4.80 4.63
N ARG A 168 -2.10 3.86 3.78
CA ARG A 168 -1.76 3.76 2.36
C ARG A 168 -3.02 3.49 1.56
N HIS A 169 -3.22 4.26 0.51
CA HIS A 169 -4.37 4.10 -0.39
C HIS A 169 -3.92 4.07 -1.83
N LYS A 170 -4.65 3.34 -2.66
CA LYS A 170 -4.54 3.49 -4.11
C LYS A 170 -4.96 4.90 -4.50
N ARG A 171 -4.14 5.60 -5.28
CA ARG A 171 -4.45 6.95 -5.72
C ARG A 171 -5.62 6.94 -6.70
N SER A 172 -6.64 7.76 -6.42
CA SER A 172 -7.71 8.07 -7.36
C SER A 172 -7.34 9.30 -8.19
N TYR A 173 -7.60 9.23 -9.49
CA TYR A 173 -7.51 10.35 -10.44
C TYR A 173 -8.88 10.91 -10.81
N GLU A 174 -9.93 10.37 -10.24
CA GLU A 174 -11.27 10.92 -10.32
C GLU A 174 -11.37 12.20 -9.48
N ARG A 175 -12.51 12.87 -9.56
CA ARG A 175 -12.74 14.08 -8.76
C ARG A 175 -13.83 13.82 -7.73
N GLU A 176 -13.64 14.40 -6.55
CA GLU A 176 -14.61 14.37 -5.44
C GLU A 176 -14.97 12.96 -4.97
N THR A 177 -14.02 12.01 -5.12
CA THR A 177 -14.16 10.66 -4.60
C THR A 177 -13.65 10.57 -3.17
N VAL A 178 -14.30 9.69 -2.39
CA VAL A 178 -13.81 9.32 -1.06
C VAL A 178 -13.29 7.89 -1.14
N VAL A 179 -12.02 7.72 -0.78
CA VAL A 179 -11.35 6.41 -0.73
C VAL A 179 -11.31 5.97 0.72
N PHE A 180 -12.17 5.03 1.07
CA PHE A 180 -12.24 4.46 2.41
C PHE A 180 -11.38 3.20 2.54
N ASP A 181 -10.75 3.05 3.70
CA ASP A 181 -10.32 1.78 4.23
C ASP A 181 -11.25 1.46 5.42
N PRO A 182 -12.03 0.38 5.35
CA PRO A 182 -12.96 0.00 6.42
C PRO A 182 -12.27 -0.19 7.79
N LEU A 183 -11.04 -0.70 7.78
CA LEU A 183 -10.28 -0.97 9.01
C LEU A 183 -10.10 0.30 9.87
N HIS A 184 -9.96 1.46 9.25
CA HIS A 184 -9.77 2.72 9.96
C HIS A 184 -10.92 3.11 10.89
N TYR A 185 -12.11 2.57 10.69
CA TYR A 185 -13.33 2.94 11.43
C TYR A 185 -13.82 1.85 12.39
N LEU A 186 -13.22 0.65 12.38
CA LEU A 186 -13.70 -0.46 13.18
C LEU A 186 -13.66 -0.18 14.68
N ALA A 187 -12.63 0.48 15.19
CA ALA A 187 -12.53 0.87 16.60
C ALA A 187 -13.67 1.80 17.03
N LEU A 188 -14.10 2.72 16.15
CA LEU A 188 -15.26 3.57 16.40
C LEU A 188 -16.58 2.80 16.33
N LEU A 189 -16.70 1.88 15.35
CA LEU A 189 -17.90 1.05 15.16
C LEU A 189 -18.10 0.05 16.30
N GLU A 190 -17.02 -0.45 16.92
CA GLU A 190 -17.11 -1.27 18.13
C GLU A 190 -17.81 -0.53 19.27
N GLN A 191 -17.56 0.78 19.40
CA GLN A 191 -18.22 1.61 20.40
C GLN A 191 -19.65 1.99 19.99
N LYS A 192 -19.91 2.13 18.68
CA LYS A 192 -21.17 2.59 18.10
C LYS A 192 -21.77 1.55 17.15
N THR A 193 -22.03 0.35 17.67
CA THR A 193 -22.48 -0.81 16.85
C THR A 193 -23.77 -0.57 16.07
N ARG A 194 -24.63 0.37 16.50
CA ARG A 194 -25.84 0.74 15.76
C ARG A 194 -25.56 1.37 14.40
N ALA A 195 -24.35 1.92 14.21
CA ALA A 195 -23.96 2.53 12.93
C ALA A 195 -23.41 1.51 11.93
N LEU A 196 -23.24 0.24 12.30
CA LEU A 196 -22.59 -0.79 11.49
C LEU A 196 -23.22 -0.93 10.10
N ASP A 197 -24.56 -0.96 10.02
CA ASP A 197 -25.29 -1.18 8.76
C ASP A 197 -25.35 0.07 7.85
N GLN A 198 -25.08 1.24 8.42
CA GLN A 198 -25.19 2.53 7.72
C GLN A 198 -23.82 3.19 7.51
N ALA A 199 -22.75 2.51 7.92
CA ALA A 199 -21.41 3.06 7.83
C ALA A 199 -20.92 3.10 6.38
N ALA A 200 -20.83 4.28 5.80
CA ALA A 200 -20.31 4.49 4.44
C ALA A 200 -18.95 3.81 4.21
N PRO A 201 -17.97 3.79 5.16
CA PRO A 201 -16.71 3.08 5.00
C PRO A 201 -16.84 1.58 4.77
N LEU A 202 -17.92 0.95 5.22
CA LEU A 202 -18.17 -0.49 5.03
C LEU A 202 -18.96 -0.79 3.75
N ALA A 203 -19.52 0.24 3.12
CA ALA A 203 -20.31 0.07 1.90
C ALA A 203 -19.42 -0.50 0.77
N GLY A 204 -19.83 -1.66 0.24
CA GLY A 204 -19.09 -2.34 -0.82
C GLY A 204 -17.82 -3.09 -0.39
N TRP A 205 -17.58 -3.23 0.90
CA TRP A 205 -16.50 -4.08 1.42
C TRP A 205 -16.83 -5.55 1.17
N LYS A 206 -16.05 -6.17 0.28
CA LYS A 206 -16.26 -7.56 -0.13
C LYS A 206 -15.55 -8.48 0.86
N LEU A 207 -16.31 -9.10 1.72
CA LEU A 207 -15.83 -10.13 2.63
C LEU A 207 -16.32 -11.51 2.17
N PRO A 208 -15.62 -12.62 2.48
CA PRO A 208 -16.09 -13.98 2.27
C PRO A 208 -17.43 -14.25 2.98
N ASP A 209 -18.21 -15.20 2.46
CA ASP A 209 -19.55 -15.51 2.97
C ASP A 209 -19.55 -15.96 4.43
N CYS A 210 -18.47 -16.58 4.91
CA CYS A 210 -18.31 -17.00 6.30
C CYS A 210 -18.46 -15.83 7.30
N PHE A 211 -18.09 -14.61 6.92
CA PHE A 211 -18.31 -13.42 7.77
C PHE A 211 -19.78 -13.07 7.93
N ALA A 212 -20.57 -13.17 6.86
CA ALA A 212 -22.00 -12.90 6.91
C ALA A 212 -22.72 -13.96 7.75
N GLU A 213 -22.32 -15.23 7.62
CA GLU A 213 -22.86 -16.33 8.41
C GLU A 213 -22.54 -16.17 9.89
N LEU A 214 -21.26 -15.90 10.22
CA LEU A 214 -20.83 -15.62 11.59
C LEU A 214 -21.62 -14.48 12.21
N ARG A 215 -21.78 -13.35 11.48
CA ARG A 215 -22.56 -12.19 11.94
C ARG A 215 -23.98 -12.58 12.29
N ARG A 216 -24.67 -13.28 11.38
CA ARG A 216 -26.03 -13.72 11.57
C ARG A 216 -26.20 -14.57 12.83
N LEU A 217 -25.25 -15.49 13.08
CA LEU A 217 -25.30 -16.39 14.25
C LEU A 217 -24.97 -15.64 15.54
N LEU A 218 -24.00 -14.72 15.53
CA LEU A 218 -23.70 -13.88 16.70
C LEU A 218 -24.88 -12.98 17.07
N GLU A 219 -25.52 -12.33 16.10
CA GLU A 219 -26.67 -11.45 16.33
C GLU A 219 -27.89 -12.24 16.81
N ALA A 220 -28.14 -13.46 16.28
CA ALA A 220 -29.21 -14.34 16.74
C ALA A 220 -29.03 -14.79 18.21
N ARG A 221 -27.76 -15.10 18.58
CA ARG A 221 -27.44 -15.62 19.92
C ARG A 221 -27.36 -14.51 20.98
N LEU A 222 -26.68 -13.40 20.65
CA LEU A 222 -26.29 -12.37 21.63
C LEU A 222 -26.99 -11.03 21.41
N LYS A 223 -27.87 -10.92 20.43
CA LYS A 223 -28.59 -9.67 20.09
C LYS A 223 -27.60 -8.51 19.90
N LYS A 224 -27.73 -7.43 20.69
CA LYS A 224 -26.88 -6.24 20.60
C LYS A 224 -25.41 -6.50 20.88
N HIS A 225 -25.07 -7.48 21.70
CA HIS A 225 -23.67 -7.86 21.96
C HIS A 225 -23.06 -8.60 20.76
N GLY A 226 -23.86 -9.32 19.98
CA GLY A 226 -23.39 -10.03 18.79
C GLY A 226 -22.79 -9.11 17.73
N SER A 227 -23.40 -7.95 17.48
CA SER A 227 -22.82 -6.95 16.56
C SER A 227 -21.48 -6.41 17.06
N ARG A 228 -21.30 -6.28 18.38
CA ARG A 228 -20.01 -5.86 18.95
C ARG A 228 -18.93 -6.92 18.79
N GLU A 229 -19.26 -8.18 19.12
CA GLU A 229 -18.33 -9.30 18.91
C GLU A 229 -17.97 -9.46 17.43
N TYR A 230 -18.93 -9.27 16.53
CA TYR A 230 -18.66 -9.28 15.10
C TYR A 230 -17.65 -8.22 14.70
N VAL A 231 -17.79 -6.98 15.20
CA VAL A 231 -16.81 -5.92 14.93
C VAL A 231 -15.44 -6.28 15.52
N GLN A 232 -15.39 -6.91 16.69
CA GLN A 232 -14.12 -7.39 17.28
C GLN A 232 -13.45 -8.44 16.38
N VAL A 233 -14.23 -9.33 15.76
CA VAL A 233 -13.68 -10.28 14.77
C VAL A 233 -13.14 -9.53 13.54
N LEU A 234 -13.88 -8.53 13.02
CA LEU A 234 -13.39 -7.69 11.92
C LEU A 234 -12.08 -6.99 12.27
N ARG A 235 -11.92 -6.55 13.53
CA ARG A 235 -10.69 -5.89 14.01
C ARG A 235 -9.47 -6.81 14.04
N LEU A 236 -9.62 -8.12 14.01
CA LEU A 236 -8.49 -9.03 13.85
C LEU A 236 -7.73 -8.75 12.54
N MET A 237 -8.42 -8.24 11.51
CA MET A 237 -7.80 -7.84 10.24
C MET A 237 -6.94 -6.56 10.34
N GLU A 238 -6.94 -5.85 11.47
CA GLU A 238 -5.97 -4.77 11.74
C GLU A 238 -4.55 -5.33 11.91
N THR A 239 -4.42 -6.63 12.23
CA THR A 239 -3.12 -7.27 12.54
C THR A 239 -2.84 -8.48 11.65
N PHE A 240 -3.88 -9.20 11.21
CA PHE A 240 -3.79 -10.47 10.52
C PHE A 240 -4.41 -10.40 9.13
N ASP A 241 -3.95 -11.23 8.23
CA ASP A 241 -4.46 -11.27 6.87
C ASP A 241 -5.90 -11.80 6.81
N LEU A 242 -6.67 -11.30 5.82
CA LEU A 242 -8.06 -11.72 5.58
C LEU A 242 -8.19 -13.24 5.47
N SER A 243 -7.22 -13.92 4.83
CA SER A 243 -7.25 -15.38 4.66
C SER A 243 -7.14 -16.12 5.99
N GLU A 244 -6.31 -15.66 6.90
CA GLU A 244 -6.11 -16.26 8.23
C GLU A 244 -7.37 -16.13 9.08
N VAL A 245 -7.96 -14.93 9.08
CA VAL A 245 -9.21 -14.66 9.80
C VAL A 245 -10.37 -15.46 9.19
N SER A 246 -10.46 -15.55 7.86
CA SER A 246 -11.50 -16.34 7.17
C SER A 246 -11.46 -17.81 7.58
N HIS A 247 -10.29 -18.44 7.52
CA HIS A 247 -10.14 -19.85 7.92
C HIS A 247 -10.47 -20.08 9.40
N ALA A 248 -10.10 -19.14 10.28
CA ALA A 248 -10.45 -19.26 11.69
C ALA A 248 -11.97 -19.14 11.93
N ILE A 249 -12.66 -18.32 11.15
CA ILE A 249 -14.12 -18.22 11.16
C ILE A 249 -14.74 -19.54 10.67
N GLU A 250 -14.26 -20.09 9.57
CA GLU A 250 -14.74 -21.37 9.02
C GLU A 250 -14.57 -22.51 10.05
N ASP A 251 -13.43 -22.60 10.71
CA ASP A 251 -13.19 -23.57 11.77
C ASP A 251 -14.16 -23.38 12.95
N ALA A 252 -14.37 -22.12 13.37
CA ALA A 252 -15.29 -21.80 14.46
C ALA A 252 -16.74 -22.19 14.13
N LEU A 253 -17.17 -21.95 12.87
CA LEU A 253 -18.48 -22.36 12.37
C LEU A 253 -18.64 -23.88 12.33
N GLN A 254 -17.61 -24.61 11.86
CA GLN A 254 -17.60 -26.08 11.83
C GLN A 254 -17.66 -26.71 13.25
N LEU A 255 -16.92 -26.10 14.19
CA LEU A 255 -16.90 -26.55 15.58
C LEU A 255 -18.13 -26.09 16.38
N GLY A 256 -18.98 -25.23 15.83
CA GLY A 256 -20.13 -24.64 16.54
C GLY A 256 -19.73 -23.68 17.68
N THR A 257 -18.48 -23.25 17.75
CA THR A 257 -17.95 -22.34 18.79
C THR A 257 -17.99 -20.89 18.31
N ILE A 258 -19.15 -20.27 18.40
CA ILE A 258 -19.42 -18.96 17.80
C ILE A 258 -19.22 -17.87 18.87
N SER A 259 -18.00 -17.34 18.96
CA SER A 259 -17.64 -16.19 19.76
C SER A 259 -16.35 -15.55 19.25
N PHE A 260 -16.13 -14.28 19.58
CA PHE A 260 -14.86 -13.59 19.27
C PHE A 260 -13.63 -14.34 19.83
N ASP A 261 -13.70 -14.78 21.10
CA ASP A 261 -12.59 -15.46 21.76
C ASP A 261 -12.26 -16.79 21.08
N ALA A 262 -13.29 -17.54 20.63
CA ALA A 262 -13.07 -18.79 19.90
C ALA A 262 -12.37 -18.55 18.55
N VAL A 263 -12.84 -17.58 17.76
CA VAL A 263 -12.22 -17.23 16.47
C VAL A 263 -10.78 -16.79 16.69
N ARG A 264 -10.53 -15.91 17.66
CA ARG A 264 -9.18 -15.45 18.00
C ARG A 264 -8.28 -16.61 18.43
N HIS A 265 -8.77 -17.51 19.27
CA HIS A 265 -8.02 -18.67 19.72
C HIS A 265 -7.65 -19.60 18.56
N LEU A 266 -8.61 -19.96 17.72
CA LEU A 266 -8.39 -20.80 16.55
C LEU A 266 -7.38 -20.20 15.57
N MET A 267 -7.47 -18.89 15.35
CA MET A 267 -6.50 -18.15 14.51
C MET A 267 -5.08 -18.23 15.10
N LEU A 268 -4.93 -17.95 16.41
CA LEU A 268 -3.63 -18.02 17.07
C LEU A 268 -3.06 -19.46 17.07
N CYS A 269 -3.90 -20.48 17.23
CA CYS A 269 -3.48 -21.87 17.12
C CYS A 269 -2.97 -22.25 15.72
N ARG A 270 -3.44 -21.56 14.67
CA ARG A 270 -2.93 -21.76 13.30
C ARG A 270 -1.59 -21.08 13.08
N ILE A 271 -1.43 -19.86 13.57
CA ILE A 271 -0.22 -19.04 13.40
C ILE A 271 0.91 -19.56 14.28
N GLU A 272 0.63 -19.77 15.56
CA GLU A 272 1.52 -20.39 16.50
C GLU A 272 1.45 -21.90 16.27
N ARG A 273 2.19 -22.45 15.34
CA ARG A 273 2.28 -23.91 15.15
C ARG A 273 2.22 -24.54 16.52
N ARG A 274 1.07 -25.22 16.88
CA ARG A 274 0.86 -25.82 18.20
C ARG A 274 2.16 -26.41 18.68
N PRO A 275 2.66 -26.06 19.89
CA PRO A 275 3.86 -26.68 20.41
C PRO A 275 3.68 -28.19 20.31
N PRO A 276 4.70 -28.96 19.90
CA PRO A 276 4.59 -30.40 19.84
C PRO A 276 4.02 -30.88 21.16
N ARG A 277 3.06 -31.82 21.11
CA ARG A 277 2.47 -32.39 22.33
C ARG A 277 3.61 -32.70 23.28
N LEU A 278 3.49 -32.28 24.55
CA LEU A 278 4.51 -32.51 25.54
C LEU A 278 4.85 -34.03 25.55
N ASP A 279 6.08 -34.34 25.21
CA ASP A 279 6.52 -35.75 25.27
C ASP A 279 6.70 -36.12 26.75
N MET A 280 5.69 -36.82 27.27
CA MET A 280 5.68 -37.22 28.69
C MET A 280 6.87 -38.11 29.08
N GLN A 281 7.56 -38.75 28.11
CA GLN A 281 8.75 -39.52 28.37
C GLN A 281 9.93 -38.67 28.87
N ASN A 282 9.96 -37.41 28.50
CA ASN A 282 10.94 -36.44 28.97
C ASN A 282 10.66 -35.91 30.40
N TYR A 283 9.48 -36.24 30.95
CA TYR A 283 9.03 -35.77 32.28
C TYR A 283 8.51 -36.90 33.14
N PRO A 284 9.37 -37.88 33.49
CA PRO A 284 8.94 -39.10 34.21
C PRO A 284 8.41 -38.83 35.61
N HIS A 285 8.62 -37.63 36.15
CA HIS A 285 8.14 -37.19 37.46
C HIS A 285 6.72 -36.59 37.43
N LEU A 286 6.15 -36.35 36.22
CA LEU A 286 4.78 -35.87 36.12
C LEU A 286 3.82 -37.06 36.18
N PRO A 287 2.77 -37.02 37.06
CA PRO A 287 1.76 -38.07 37.05
C PRO A 287 0.98 -38.06 35.76
N LEU A 288 0.79 -39.22 35.13
CA LEU A 288 -0.11 -39.39 34.00
C LEU A 288 -1.55 -39.19 34.48
N PRO A 289 -2.23 -38.10 34.14
CA PRO A 289 -3.61 -37.91 34.52
C PRO A 289 -4.47 -38.95 33.81
N GLN A 290 -5.06 -39.88 34.52
CA GLN A 290 -6.12 -40.75 34.01
C GLN A 290 -7.43 -39.98 34.14
N VAL A 291 -7.82 -39.33 33.02
CA VAL A 291 -9.15 -38.69 32.96
C VAL A 291 -10.14 -39.78 32.55
N HIS A 292 -10.94 -40.26 33.48
CA HIS A 292 -12.10 -41.07 33.17
C HIS A 292 -13.11 -40.19 32.41
N THR A 293 -13.35 -40.53 31.15
CA THR A 293 -14.44 -39.91 30.37
C THR A 293 -15.75 -40.35 30.99
N THR A 294 -16.46 -39.43 31.62
CA THR A 294 -17.79 -39.65 32.14
C THR A 294 -18.76 -39.89 30.97
N GLN A 295 -19.52 -40.94 31.03
CA GLN A 295 -20.58 -41.24 30.05
C GLN A 295 -21.88 -40.61 30.51
N ALA A 296 -22.82 -40.33 29.58
CA ALA A 296 -24.13 -39.78 29.90
C ALA A 296 -24.89 -40.66 30.94
N ALA A 297 -24.60 -41.98 30.94
CA ALA A 297 -25.15 -42.93 31.93
C ALA A 297 -24.74 -42.62 33.37
N ASP A 298 -23.55 -42.04 33.58
CA ASP A 298 -23.04 -41.71 34.93
C ASP A 298 -23.85 -40.57 35.58
N TYR A 299 -24.54 -39.78 34.78
CA TYR A 299 -25.40 -38.69 35.25
C TYR A 299 -26.89 -39.05 35.36
N MET A 300 -27.30 -40.25 34.93
CA MET A 300 -28.68 -40.68 35.01
C MET A 300 -29.21 -40.80 36.44
N SER A 301 -28.32 -41.06 37.39
CA SER A 301 -28.67 -41.10 38.83
C SER A 301 -29.13 -39.72 39.36
N LEU A 302 -28.69 -38.64 38.78
CA LEU A 302 -29.08 -37.27 39.18
C LEU A 302 -30.52 -36.91 38.69
N LEU A 303 -31.04 -37.64 37.72
CA LEU A 303 -32.39 -37.42 37.21
C LEU A 303 -33.45 -38.13 38.06
N VAL A 304 -33.08 -39.11 38.85
CA VAL A 304 -34.01 -39.92 39.66
C VAL A 304 -34.43 -39.22 40.96
N GLU A 305 -33.63 -38.27 41.47
CA GLU A 305 -33.96 -37.53 42.70
C GLU A 305 -34.92 -36.32 42.47
N VAL A 306 -35.29 -35.99 41.24
CA VAL A 306 -36.17 -34.84 40.95
C VAL A 306 -37.66 -35.25 40.82
N CYS A 307 -37.97 -36.56 40.92
CA CYS A 307 -39.33 -37.07 40.79
C CYS A 307 -39.87 -37.75 42.08
N ALA A 308 -39.34 -37.36 43.27
CA ALA A 308 -39.86 -37.81 44.54
C ALA A 308 -40.51 -36.66 45.33
#